data_486707ba7ee87aa17213ae771b4a1812
#
_entry.id   486707ba7ee87aa17213ae771b4a1812
#
_cell.length_a   1.000
_cell.length_b   1.000
_cell.length_c   1.000
_cell.angle_alpha   90.00
_cell.angle_beta   90.00
_cell.angle_gamma   90.00
#
_symmetry.space_group_name_H-M   'P 1'
#
loop_
_entity.id
_entity.type
_entity.pdbx_description
1 polymer ?
#
loop_
_entity_poly.entity_id
_entity_poly.type
_entity_poly.pdbx_seq_one_letter_code
_entity_poly.pdbx_strand_id
1 'polypeptide(L)'
;DAWRAQITEWQTKLDYVPKDDESVIHPHQLLRTVAEETPEDTIIATDVGQHQLWSAQYNGRKHVRQFLTSGGLGTMGFGYGAALGAQVAFPDRTVVHITGDGSFHMNLNEICTAVSYNLPVITIIMNNRVLGNVRQWQTMFYGSRYSQTDPHRKTDYVKLADAFGARGVRVTNIAELRDALREAVKRTGPV
;
A
#
# COMPACT_ATOMS: atom_id res chain seq x y z
N ASP A 1 1.84 -30.41 -15.43
CA ASP A 1 2.83 -30.51 -14.38
C ASP A 1 2.12 -30.74 -13.06
N ALA A 2 2.42 -31.87 -12.39
CA ALA A 2 1.76 -32.32 -11.16
C ALA A 2 1.91 -31.31 -10.04
N TRP A 3 3.05 -30.64 -9.96
CA TRP A 3 3.31 -29.59 -8.95
C TRP A 3 2.40 -28.37 -9.12
N ARG A 4 2.20 -27.90 -10.34
CA ARG A 4 1.26 -26.80 -10.62
C ARG A 4 -0.19 -27.18 -10.30
N ALA A 5 -0.60 -28.40 -10.63
CA ALA A 5 -1.92 -28.90 -10.25
C ALA A 5 -2.12 -28.92 -8.74
N GLN A 6 -1.09 -29.35 -7.98
CA GLN A 6 -1.11 -29.36 -6.54
C GLN A 6 -1.21 -27.94 -5.95
N ILE A 7 -0.47 -26.97 -6.51
CA ILE A 7 -0.56 -25.56 -6.09
C ILE A 7 -1.97 -25.02 -6.34
N THR A 8 -2.55 -25.28 -7.51
CA THR A 8 -3.92 -24.87 -7.84
C THR A 8 -4.94 -25.49 -6.88
N GLU A 9 -4.80 -26.77 -6.55
CA GLU A 9 -5.65 -27.44 -5.56
C GLU A 9 -5.53 -26.77 -4.17
N TRP A 10 -4.33 -26.43 -3.73
CA TRP A 10 -4.14 -25.73 -2.46
C TRP A 10 -4.74 -24.32 -2.47
N GLN A 11 -4.59 -23.58 -3.56
CA GLN A 11 -5.19 -22.26 -3.73
C GLN A 11 -6.71 -22.30 -3.63
N THR A 12 -7.36 -23.33 -4.19
CA THR A 12 -8.82 -23.48 -4.07
C THR A 12 -9.30 -23.90 -2.68
N LYS A 13 -8.44 -24.55 -1.89
CA LYS A 13 -8.73 -24.95 -0.50
C LYS A 13 -8.50 -23.86 0.53
N LEU A 14 -7.75 -22.82 0.18
CA LEU A 14 -7.41 -21.69 1.05
C LEU A 14 -8.47 -20.58 1.00
N ASP A 15 -9.72 -20.88 0.71
CA ASP A 15 -10.83 -19.94 0.59
C ASP A 15 -11.25 -19.33 1.93
N TYR A 16 -10.29 -18.66 2.61
CA TYR A 16 -10.66 -17.62 3.54
C TYR A 16 -10.91 -16.33 2.73
N VAL A 17 -12.12 -16.16 2.26
CA VAL A 17 -12.58 -14.87 1.74
C VAL A 17 -13.08 -14.07 2.93
N PRO A 18 -12.36 -13.02 3.35
CA PRO A 18 -12.86 -12.14 4.40
C PRO A 18 -14.22 -11.57 3.99
N LYS A 19 -15.16 -11.52 4.92
CA LYS A 19 -16.45 -10.89 4.64
C LYS A 19 -16.25 -9.39 4.43
N ASP A 20 -16.88 -8.85 3.41
CA ASP A 20 -16.94 -7.42 3.20
C ASP A 20 -17.79 -6.78 4.32
N ASP A 21 -17.32 -5.65 4.81
CA ASP A 21 -17.99 -4.84 5.83
C ASP A 21 -17.94 -3.39 5.35
N GLU A 22 -19.09 -2.72 5.35
CA GLU A 22 -19.19 -1.33 4.91
C GLU A 22 -18.82 -0.32 5.99
N SER A 23 -18.69 -0.76 7.24
CA SER A 23 -18.39 0.12 8.38
C SER A 23 -16.96 0.64 8.40
N VAL A 24 -16.02 -0.12 7.81
CA VAL A 24 -14.59 0.20 7.74
C VAL A 24 -13.99 -0.26 6.41
N ILE A 25 -12.86 0.34 6.02
CA ILE A 25 -12.10 -0.14 4.86
C ILE A 25 -11.22 -1.31 5.29
N HIS A 26 -11.58 -2.52 4.90
CA HIS A 26 -10.72 -3.68 5.10
C HIS A 26 -9.58 -3.74 4.06
N PRO A 27 -8.39 -4.23 4.44
CA PRO A 27 -7.24 -4.30 3.53
C PRO A 27 -7.50 -5.03 2.23
N HIS A 28 -8.22 -6.16 2.25
CA HIS A 28 -8.56 -6.94 1.05
C HIS A 28 -9.50 -6.16 0.11
N GLN A 29 -10.49 -5.42 0.67
CA GLN A 29 -11.39 -4.56 -0.12
C GLN A 29 -10.61 -3.41 -0.76
N LEU A 30 -9.73 -2.74 0.00
CA LEU A 30 -8.88 -1.67 -0.51
C LEU A 30 -8.04 -2.17 -1.69
N LEU A 31 -7.34 -3.29 -1.53
CA LEU A 31 -6.44 -3.82 -2.55
C LEU A 31 -7.18 -4.30 -3.81
N ARG A 32 -8.34 -4.93 -3.64
CA ARG A 32 -9.23 -5.26 -4.75
C ARG A 32 -9.69 -4.01 -5.49
N THR A 33 -10.11 -2.97 -4.75
CA THR A 33 -10.51 -1.69 -5.34
C THR A 33 -9.37 -1.02 -6.10
N VAL A 34 -8.15 -1.05 -5.58
CA VAL A 34 -6.95 -0.58 -6.31
C VAL A 34 -6.78 -1.36 -7.62
N ALA A 35 -6.93 -2.68 -7.60
CA ALA A 35 -6.81 -3.50 -8.80
C ALA A 35 -7.90 -3.19 -9.85
N GLU A 36 -9.12 -2.89 -9.40
CA GLU A 36 -10.27 -2.58 -10.25
C GLU A 36 -10.21 -1.17 -10.87
N GLU A 37 -9.73 -0.19 -10.10
CA GLU A 37 -9.77 1.23 -10.49
C GLU A 37 -8.45 1.75 -11.10
N THR A 38 -7.45 0.89 -11.25
CA THR A 38 -6.18 1.25 -11.89
C THR A 38 -5.89 0.36 -13.10
N PRO A 39 -5.17 0.86 -14.13
CA PRO A 39 -4.82 0.08 -15.32
C PRO A 39 -4.20 -1.27 -15.00
N GLU A 40 -4.40 -2.26 -15.87
CA GLU A 40 -3.90 -3.63 -15.67
C GLU A 40 -2.37 -3.68 -15.57
N ASP A 41 -1.68 -2.78 -16.25
CA ASP A 41 -0.22 -2.68 -16.26
C ASP A 41 0.36 -1.85 -15.10
N THR A 42 -0.48 -1.40 -14.16
CA THR A 42 -0.05 -0.64 -12.97
C THR A 42 1.05 -1.35 -12.19
N ILE A 43 2.04 -0.60 -11.76
CA ILE A 43 3.11 -1.08 -10.89
C ILE A 43 2.73 -0.78 -9.44
N ILE A 44 2.77 -1.80 -8.58
CA ILE A 44 2.56 -1.68 -7.14
C ILE A 44 3.92 -1.72 -6.45
N ALA A 45 4.27 -0.67 -5.74
CA ALA A 45 5.41 -0.66 -4.83
C ALA A 45 4.91 -0.68 -3.39
N THR A 46 5.48 -1.52 -2.53
CA THR A 46 5.07 -1.57 -1.13
C THR A 46 6.21 -1.23 -0.19
N ASP A 47 5.86 -0.58 0.89
CA ASP A 47 6.66 -0.57 2.09
C ASP A 47 6.54 -1.88 2.88
N VAL A 48 7.09 -1.94 4.07
CA VAL A 48 7.17 -3.14 4.90
C VAL A 48 6.26 -3.04 6.12
N GLY A 49 5.46 -4.09 6.32
CA GLY A 49 4.48 -4.23 7.39
C GLY A 49 3.29 -5.11 6.97
N GLN A 50 2.19 -5.08 7.70
CA GLN A 50 0.99 -5.85 7.35
C GLN A 50 0.46 -5.51 5.95
N HIS A 51 0.51 -4.24 5.55
CA HIS A 51 0.13 -3.79 4.20
C HIS A 51 0.93 -4.48 3.09
N GLN A 52 2.20 -4.82 3.32
CA GLN A 52 3.04 -5.60 2.39
C GLN A 52 2.47 -7.01 2.19
N LEU A 53 2.17 -7.69 3.30
CA LEU A 53 1.63 -9.05 3.28
C LEU A 53 0.26 -9.09 2.59
N TRP A 54 -0.62 -8.17 2.94
CA TRP A 54 -1.93 -8.05 2.29
C TRP A 54 -1.80 -7.70 0.80
N SER A 55 -0.89 -6.79 0.44
CA SER A 55 -0.64 -6.46 -0.97
C SER A 55 -0.16 -7.68 -1.76
N ALA A 56 0.75 -8.48 -1.21
CA ALA A 56 1.19 -9.72 -1.86
C ALA A 56 0.05 -10.72 -2.04
N GLN A 57 -0.90 -10.75 -1.11
CA GLN A 57 -2.02 -11.69 -1.11
C GLN A 57 -3.19 -11.25 -2.01
N TYR A 58 -3.52 -9.94 -2.03
CA TYR A 58 -4.78 -9.45 -2.61
C TYR A 58 -4.62 -8.48 -3.80
N ASN A 59 -3.39 -8.12 -4.23
CA ASN A 59 -3.24 -7.09 -5.28
C ASN A 59 -3.72 -7.50 -6.67
N GLY A 60 -3.99 -8.76 -6.93
CA GLY A 60 -4.54 -9.27 -8.19
C GLY A 60 -3.63 -9.17 -9.43
N ARG A 61 -2.40 -8.62 -9.31
CA ARG A 61 -1.49 -8.43 -10.45
C ARG A 61 -0.85 -9.76 -10.86
N LYS A 62 -0.84 -10.03 -12.17
CA LYS A 62 -0.43 -11.30 -12.72
C LYS A 62 0.85 -11.25 -13.56
N HIS A 63 1.28 -10.05 -13.93
CA HIS A 63 2.46 -9.87 -14.77
C HIS A 63 3.73 -9.71 -13.94
N VAL A 64 4.83 -10.21 -14.46
CA VAL A 64 6.15 -10.08 -13.84
C VAL A 64 6.55 -8.60 -13.73
N ARG A 65 7.27 -8.24 -12.67
CA ARG A 65 7.77 -6.89 -12.40
C ARG A 65 6.70 -5.83 -12.16
N GLN A 66 5.48 -6.23 -11.83
CA GLN A 66 4.43 -5.32 -11.39
C GLN A 66 4.36 -5.16 -9.87
N PHE A 67 5.11 -5.95 -9.10
CA PHE A 67 5.12 -5.89 -7.64
C PHE A 67 6.55 -5.72 -7.13
N LEU A 68 6.80 -4.54 -6.55
CA LEU A 68 8.11 -4.12 -6.02
C LEU A 68 8.03 -4.08 -4.51
N THR A 69 8.85 -4.85 -3.83
CA THR A 69 8.83 -4.94 -2.37
C THR A 69 10.18 -5.35 -1.80
N SER A 70 10.51 -4.90 -0.59
CA SER A 70 11.67 -5.38 0.15
C SER A 70 11.37 -6.74 0.79
N GLY A 71 11.28 -7.80 -0.03
CA GLY A 71 10.90 -9.15 0.43
C GLY A 71 12.02 -9.92 1.14
N GLY A 72 13.27 -9.51 0.98
CA GLY A 72 14.42 -10.14 1.63
C GLY A 72 14.74 -9.50 2.98
N LEU A 73 15.20 -8.26 2.99
CA LEU A 73 15.62 -7.57 4.21
C LEU A 73 14.45 -6.94 5.00
N GLY A 74 13.29 -6.73 4.37
CA GLY A 74 12.14 -6.13 5.04
C GLY A 74 12.41 -4.69 5.50
N THR A 75 12.96 -3.86 4.61
CA THR A 75 13.38 -2.49 4.93
C THR A 75 12.19 -1.55 4.91
N MET A 76 11.77 -1.05 6.07
CA MET A 76 10.77 0.01 6.18
C MET A 76 11.28 1.29 5.52
N GLY A 77 10.42 1.99 4.74
CA GLY A 77 10.81 3.17 3.96
C GLY A 77 11.30 2.87 2.54
N PHE A 78 11.47 1.61 2.17
CA PHE A 78 11.89 1.20 0.81
C PHE A 78 10.88 1.60 -0.27
N GLY A 79 9.59 1.49 0.04
CA GLY A 79 8.52 1.51 -0.96
C GLY A 79 8.41 2.83 -1.72
N TYR A 80 8.56 3.96 -1.03
CA TYR A 80 8.40 5.25 -1.69
C TYR A 80 9.51 5.52 -2.71
N GLY A 81 10.78 5.28 -2.34
CA GLY A 81 11.89 5.38 -3.28
C GLY A 81 11.77 4.42 -4.46
N ALA A 82 11.30 3.18 -4.21
CA ALA A 82 11.03 2.21 -5.27
C ALA A 82 9.91 2.67 -6.22
N ALA A 83 8.85 3.30 -5.69
CA ALA A 83 7.76 3.86 -6.48
C ALA A 83 8.24 5.02 -7.37
N LEU A 84 9.04 5.94 -6.82
CA LEU A 84 9.64 7.04 -7.59
C LEU A 84 10.54 6.51 -8.71
N GLY A 85 11.40 5.54 -8.39
CA GLY A 85 12.27 4.89 -9.38
C GLY A 85 11.47 4.19 -10.49
N ALA A 86 10.37 3.51 -10.13
CA ALA A 86 9.48 2.88 -11.09
C ALA A 86 8.79 3.91 -11.99
N GLN A 87 8.34 5.05 -11.44
CA GLN A 87 7.69 6.11 -12.21
C GLN A 87 8.66 6.78 -13.19
N VAL A 88 9.92 6.97 -12.78
CA VAL A 88 10.97 7.48 -13.68
C VAL A 88 11.28 6.49 -14.80
N ALA A 89 11.35 5.20 -14.50
CA ALA A 89 11.65 4.15 -15.47
C ALA A 89 10.48 3.89 -16.45
N PHE A 90 9.24 4.12 -16.00
CA PHE A 90 8.00 3.87 -16.75
C PHE A 90 7.06 5.08 -16.64
N PRO A 91 7.37 6.20 -17.30
CA PRO A 91 6.62 7.47 -17.15
C PRO A 91 5.15 7.35 -17.57
N ASP A 92 4.84 6.46 -18.51
CA ASP A 92 3.48 6.29 -19.06
C ASP A 92 2.63 5.28 -18.26
N ARG A 93 3.21 4.65 -17.24
CA ARG A 93 2.48 3.67 -16.41
C ARG A 93 2.05 4.27 -15.08
N THR A 94 0.89 3.86 -14.62
CA THR A 94 0.45 4.19 -13.27
C THR A 94 1.32 3.45 -12.24
N VAL A 95 1.82 4.18 -11.24
CA VAL A 95 2.55 3.62 -10.12
C VAL A 95 1.78 3.91 -8.83
N VAL A 96 1.47 2.86 -8.08
CA VAL A 96 0.81 2.95 -6.78
C VAL A 96 1.76 2.49 -5.69
N HIS A 97 2.03 3.36 -4.73
CA HIS A 97 2.77 3.07 -3.52
C HIS A 97 1.81 2.72 -2.40
N ILE A 98 1.92 1.53 -1.82
CA ILE A 98 1.10 1.08 -0.70
C ILE A 98 1.97 0.99 0.56
N THR A 99 1.60 1.76 1.58
CA THR A 99 2.38 1.87 2.80
C THR A 99 1.48 1.86 4.05
N GLY A 100 2.08 1.59 5.20
CA GLY A 100 1.48 1.88 6.50
C GLY A 100 2.02 3.19 7.06
N ASP A 101 1.29 3.79 8.00
CA ASP A 101 1.69 5.04 8.65
C ASP A 101 3.08 4.94 9.31
N GLY A 102 3.43 3.79 9.86
CA GLY A 102 4.75 3.54 10.46
C GLY A 102 5.89 3.58 9.47
N SER A 103 5.76 2.87 8.37
CA SER A 103 6.78 2.75 7.33
C SER A 103 6.94 4.04 6.53
N PHE A 104 5.83 4.71 6.24
CA PHE A 104 5.82 5.99 5.53
C PHE A 104 6.68 7.06 6.22
N HIS A 105 6.67 7.11 7.56
CA HIS A 105 7.50 8.04 8.32
C HIS A 105 9.02 7.83 8.16
N MET A 106 9.44 6.69 7.65
CA MET A 106 10.87 6.41 7.45
C MET A 106 11.46 7.17 6.26
N ASN A 107 10.62 7.53 5.27
CA ASN A 107 11.09 8.16 4.03
C ASN A 107 10.09 9.18 3.43
N LEU A 108 9.22 9.78 4.25
CA LEU A 108 8.21 10.76 3.80
C LEU A 108 8.80 12.03 3.17
N ASN A 109 10.05 12.35 3.48
CA ASN A 109 10.76 13.50 2.89
C ASN A 109 10.86 13.42 1.36
N GLU A 110 10.79 12.23 0.78
CA GLU A 110 10.82 12.03 -0.67
C GLU A 110 9.54 12.49 -1.39
N ILE A 111 8.51 12.93 -0.65
CA ILE A 111 7.41 13.71 -1.25
C ILE A 111 7.95 14.94 -1.98
N CYS A 112 8.99 15.58 -1.42
CA CYS A 112 9.68 16.70 -2.07
C CYS A 112 10.22 16.32 -3.45
N THR A 113 10.84 15.15 -3.58
CA THR A 113 11.33 14.62 -4.85
C THR A 113 10.17 14.37 -5.83
N ALA A 114 9.10 13.73 -5.38
CA ALA A 114 7.92 13.47 -6.22
C ALA A 114 7.32 14.79 -6.77
N VAL A 115 7.17 15.79 -5.92
CA VAL A 115 6.62 17.10 -6.31
C VAL A 115 7.57 17.85 -7.23
N SER A 116 8.87 17.90 -6.91
CA SER A 116 9.86 18.66 -7.71
C SER A 116 10.01 18.14 -9.13
N TYR A 117 9.81 16.84 -9.33
CA TYR A 117 9.93 16.19 -10.64
C TYR A 117 8.57 15.85 -11.28
N ASN A 118 7.45 16.28 -10.68
CA ASN A 118 6.09 16.00 -11.14
C ASN A 118 5.85 14.49 -11.38
N LEU A 119 6.32 13.65 -10.47
CA LEU A 119 6.13 12.20 -10.56
C LEU A 119 4.73 11.82 -10.02
N PRO A 120 3.80 11.36 -10.88
CA PRO A 120 2.40 11.14 -10.50
C PRO A 120 2.18 9.83 -9.74
N VAL A 121 3.02 9.56 -8.74
CA VAL A 121 2.87 8.40 -7.86
C VAL A 121 1.63 8.57 -6.99
N ILE A 122 0.78 7.55 -6.96
CA ILE A 122 -0.38 7.47 -6.06
C ILE A 122 0.06 6.76 -4.79
N THR A 123 0.10 7.47 -3.66
CA THR A 123 0.49 6.91 -2.37
C THR A 123 -0.73 6.63 -1.49
N ILE A 124 -0.92 5.37 -1.12
CA ILE A 124 -2.00 4.92 -0.23
C ILE A 124 -1.41 4.60 1.13
N ILE A 125 -1.77 5.40 2.14
CA ILE A 125 -1.33 5.23 3.52
C ILE A 125 -2.42 4.53 4.32
N MET A 126 -2.22 3.25 4.64
CA MET A 126 -3.07 2.50 5.57
C MET A 126 -2.78 2.96 7.00
N ASN A 127 -3.55 3.95 7.46
CA ASN A 127 -3.32 4.60 8.75
C ASN A 127 -4.09 3.90 9.88
N ASN A 128 -3.51 2.88 10.46
CA ASN A 128 -4.07 2.17 11.62
C ASN A 128 -3.45 2.61 12.97
N ARG A 129 -2.50 3.55 12.95
CA ARG A 129 -1.79 4.13 14.10
C ARG A 129 -0.99 3.13 14.93
N VAL A 130 -0.67 1.98 14.39
CA VAL A 130 0.15 0.97 15.07
C VAL A 130 1.23 0.41 14.14
N LEU A 131 2.33 -0.07 14.71
CA LEU A 131 3.28 -0.91 14.01
C LEU A 131 2.69 -2.33 13.91
N GLY A 132 1.77 -2.51 12.95
CA GLY A 132 0.82 -3.61 12.92
C GLY A 132 1.47 -4.99 12.93
N ASN A 133 2.55 -5.19 12.17
CA ASN A 133 3.23 -6.47 12.11
C ASN A 133 3.87 -6.85 13.45
N VAL A 134 4.54 -5.90 14.10
CA VAL A 134 5.16 -6.11 15.42
C VAL A 134 4.08 -6.34 16.48
N ARG A 135 3.00 -5.56 16.46
CA ARG A 135 1.87 -5.75 17.39
C ARG A 135 1.22 -7.12 17.21
N GLN A 136 1.06 -7.60 15.99
CA GLN A 136 0.56 -8.95 15.69
C GLN A 136 1.41 -10.02 16.35
N TRP A 137 2.74 -9.92 16.26
CA TRP A 137 3.64 -10.85 16.90
C TRP A 137 3.56 -10.79 18.43
N GLN A 138 3.45 -9.60 18.99
CA GLN A 138 3.26 -9.44 20.43
C GLN A 138 1.94 -10.08 20.91
N THR A 139 0.89 -10.03 20.08
CA THR A 139 -0.36 -10.74 20.36
C THR A 139 -0.15 -12.25 20.32
N MET A 140 0.45 -12.77 19.25
CA MET A 140 0.53 -14.21 19.00
C MET A 140 1.54 -14.93 19.90
N PHE A 141 2.69 -14.31 20.15
CA PHE A 141 3.83 -15.00 20.79
C PHE A 141 4.20 -14.46 22.17
N TYR A 142 3.74 -13.26 22.52
CA TYR A 142 4.13 -12.60 23.76
C TYR A 142 2.96 -12.33 24.70
N GLY A 143 1.86 -13.07 24.56
CA GLY A 143 0.69 -12.98 25.45
C GLY A 143 0.09 -11.58 25.52
N SER A 144 0.04 -10.86 24.35
CA SER A 144 -0.49 -9.49 24.23
C SER A 144 0.25 -8.46 25.10
N ARG A 145 1.50 -8.71 25.44
CA ARG A 145 2.34 -7.73 26.15
C ARG A 145 2.89 -6.71 25.14
N TYR A 146 2.11 -5.66 24.91
CA TYR A 146 2.45 -4.63 23.93
C TYR A 146 3.51 -3.67 24.46
N SER A 147 4.55 -3.42 23.63
CA SER A 147 5.62 -2.49 23.92
C SER A 147 6.01 -1.75 22.65
N GLN A 148 5.95 -0.41 22.67
CA GLN A 148 6.40 0.50 21.60
C GLN A 148 5.78 0.24 20.22
N THR A 149 4.61 -0.38 20.17
CA THR A 149 3.88 -0.68 18.91
C THR A 149 2.78 0.31 18.60
N ASP A 150 2.48 1.22 19.52
CA ASP A 150 1.60 2.38 19.31
C ASP A 150 2.44 3.66 19.44
N PRO A 151 2.91 4.23 18.32
CA PRO A 151 3.81 5.38 18.35
C PRO A 151 3.11 6.70 18.66
N HIS A 152 1.81 6.72 18.95
CA HIS A 152 1.00 7.92 19.32
C HIS A 152 1.16 9.10 18.35
N ARG A 153 1.39 8.84 17.06
CA ARG A 153 1.59 9.90 16.07
C ARG A 153 0.31 10.68 15.82
N LYS A 154 0.45 12.01 15.81
CA LYS A 154 -0.62 12.97 15.51
C LYS A 154 -0.53 13.52 14.09
N THR A 155 0.22 12.87 13.20
CA THR A 155 0.45 13.35 11.83
C THR A 155 -0.86 13.41 11.07
N ASP A 156 -1.18 14.56 10.51
CA ASP A 156 -2.22 14.74 9.52
C ASP A 156 -1.59 14.64 8.13
N TYR A 157 -1.80 13.50 7.47
CA TYR A 157 -1.16 13.20 6.18
C TYR A 157 -1.70 14.07 5.04
N VAL A 158 -2.94 14.56 5.13
CA VAL A 158 -3.50 15.49 4.13
C VAL A 158 -2.76 16.82 4.20
N LYS A 159 -2.63 17.39 5.41
CA LYS A 159 -1.86 18.63 5.60
C LYS A 159 -0.38 18.47 5.28
N LEU A 160 0.17 17.27 5.55
CA LEU A 160 1.55 16.96 5.19
C LEU A 160 1.74 16.98 3.67
N ALA A 161 0.86 16.33 2.92
CA ALA A 161 0.88 16.34 1.46
C ALA A 161 0.78 17.78 0.92
N ASP A 162 -0.17 18.58 1.41
CA ASP A 162 -0.33 19.99 1.04
C ASP A 162 0.92 20.81 1.32
N ALA A 163 1.55 20.63 2.48
CA ALA A 163 2.77 21.35 2.86
C ALA A 163 3.94 21.07 1.93
N PHE A 164 4.00 19.88 1.33
CA PHE A 164 4.99 19.53 0.29
C PHE A 164 4.56 19.94 -1.13
N GLY A 165 3.31 20.36 -1.33
CA GLY A 165 2.76 20.69 -2.66
C GLY A 165 2.16 19.49 -3.40
N ALA A 166 1.97 18.35 -2.73
CA ALA A 166 1.23 17.21 -3.23
C ALA A 166 -0.27 17.32 -2.88
N ARG A 167 -1.13 16.55 -3.52
CA ARG A 167 -2.54 16.49 -3.15
C ARG A 167 -2.78 15.41 -2.10
N GLY A 168 -3.31 15.80 -0.94
CA GLY A 168 -3.80 14.87 0.07
C GLY A 168 -5.32 14.64 -0.03
N VAL A 169 -5.76 13.38 0.07
CA VAL A 169 -7.18 13.00 0.13
C VAL A 169 -7.37 12.04 1.30
N ARG A 170 -8.38 12.30 2.13
CA ARG A 170 -8.77 11.38 3.20
C ARG A 170 -10.00 10.60 2.75
N VAL A 171 -9.93 9.28 2.85
CA VAL A 171 -11.04 8.38 2.55
C VAL A 171 -11.38 7.53 3.77
N THR A 172 -12.66 7.27 4.00
CA THR A 172 -13.16 6.54 5.16
C THR A 172 -14.03 5.34 4.78
N ASN A 173 -14.40 5.22 3.51
CA ASN A 173 -15.17 4.12 2.96
C ASN A 173 -14.70 3.78 1.52
N ILE A 174 -15.18 2.65 1.01
CA ILE A 174 -14.79 2.14 -0.33
C ILE A 174 -15.27 3.03 -1.47
N ALA A 175 -16.43 3.66 -1.35
CA ALA A 175 -16.93 4.56 -2.40
C ALA A 175 -16.02 5.79 -2.57
N GLU A 176 -15.66 6.43 -1.46
CA GLU A 176 -14.68 7.53 -1.46
C GLU A 176 -13.32 7.10 -2.02
N LEU A 177 -12.86 5.87 -1.70
CA LEU A 177 -11.62 5.34 -2.24
C LEU A 177 -11.68 5.19 -3.76
N ARG A 178 -12.79 4.65 -4.30
CA ARG A 178 -13.01 4.51 -5.75
C ARG A 178 -12.92 5.86 -6.45
N ASP A 179 -13.65 6.85 -5.96
CA ASP A 179 -13.66 8.18 -6.55
C ASP A 179 -12.29 8.84 -6.48
N ALA A 180 -11.59 8.72 -5.34
CA ALA A 180 -10.24 9.25 -5.18
C ALA A 180 -9.24 8.59 -6.15
N LEU A 181 -9.32 7.27 -6.36
CA LEU A 181 -8.45 6.55 -7.31
C LEU A 181 -8.73 6.96 -8.76
N ARG A 182 -10.00 7.06 -9.16
CA ARG A 182 -10.41 7.51 -10.50
C ARG A 182 -9.90 8.91 -10.83
N GLU A 183 -9.82 9.78 -9.84
CA GLU A 183 -9.24 11.10 -10.00
C GLU A 183 -7.71 11.07 -9.98
N ALA A 184 -7.11 10.24 -9.11
CA ALA A 184 -5.67 10.15 -8.98
C ALA A 184 -4.98 9.64 -10.25
N VAL A 185 -5.55 8.64 -10.93
CA VAL A 185 -5.00 8.10 -12.20
C VAL A 185 -4.97 9.11 -13.35
N LYS A 186 -5.75 10.19 -13.27
CA LYS A 186 -5.78 11.25 -14.30
C LYS A 186 -4.79 12.38 -14.03
N ARG A 187 -4.09 12.37 -12.89
CA ARG A 187 -3.25 13.49 -12.48
C ARG A 187 -1.84 13.41 -13.03
N THR A 188 -1.22 14.57 -13.11
CA THR A 188 0.19 14.74 -13.56
C THR A 188 1.15 14.98 -12.39
N GLY A 189 0.66 15.02 -11.15
CA GLY A 189 1.46 15.21 -9.94
C GLY A 189 1.08 14.19 -8.85
N PRO A 190 1.90 14.08 -7.79
CA PRO A 190 1.72 13.08 -6.73
C PRO A 190 0.44 13.32 -5.90
N VAL A 191 -0.19 12.20 -5.49
CA VAL A 191 -1.38 12.14 -4.65
C VAL A 191 -1.16 11.20 -3.48
#